data_1dea97578213126faf22ddc05a1a78d4
#
_entry.id   1dea97578213126faf22ddc05a1a78d4
#
_cell.length_a   1.000
_cell.length_b   1.000
_cell.length_c   1.000
_cell.angle_alpha   90.00
_cell.angle_beta   90.00
_cell.angle_gamma   90.00
#
_symmetry.space_group_name_H-M   'P 1'
#
loop_
_entity.id
_entity.type
_entity.pdbx_description
1 polymer ?
#
loop_
_entity_poly.entity_id
_entity_poly.type
_entity_poly.pdbx_seq_one_letter_code
_entity_poly.pdbx_strand_id
1 'polypeptide(L)'
;ALGPLIFIRFAIQVIILAPMALAIGGSWHFSGKFLTLSAIRTVLQITGIAIMVVALQYLPLADAVAIVFILPLLVILLGWAVLKEDVSKERLLACVVGFIGTLMVIQPSFQEVGFYALLPLLVAFIFAIFMLITRFITQENDVIKVQTVNGVMAVVLIAPALLIFKDGSVPLFDFSTIGSDKIFLLISFGSVGTFALLSMTWSLSYLPSATTAPLQYLEIPIVTLFGWLLFSELPNPLASAGIVITMASGLYVMFQEQAKTAQRPALQRPAQDVIAAE
;
A
#
# COMPACT_ATOMS: atom_id res chain seq x y z
N ALA A 1 13.22 12.00 -13.31
CA ALA A 1 12.77 10.85 -14.10
C ALA A 1 12.14 9.77 -13.22
N LEU A 2 11.02 9.23 -13.64
CA LEU A 2 10.24 8.25 -12.86
C LEU A 2 10.90 6.86 -12.87
N GLY A 3 11.37 6.40 -14.01
CA GLY A 3 11.96 5.07 -14.18
C GLY A 3 13.11 4.79 -13.22
N PRO A 4 14.16 5.64 -13.21
CA PRO A 4 15.25 5.51 -12.26
C PRO A 4 14.82 5.55 -10.78
N LEU A 5 13.85 6.38 -10.42
CA LEU A 5 13.33 6.47 -9.05
C LEU A 5 12.65 5.16 -8.63
N ILE A 6 11.81 4.60 -9.49
CA ILE A 6 11.14 3.31 -9.22
C ILE A 6 12.19 2.19 -9.16
N PHE A 7 13.16 2.17 -10.09
CA PHE A 7 14.22 1.17 -10.11
C PHE A 7 15.04 1.19 -8.83
N ILE A 8 15.53 2.37 -8.40
CA ILE A 8 16.31 2.54 -7.17
C ILE A 8 15.50 2.09 -5.95
N ARG A 9 14.22 2.47 -5.88
CA ARG A 9 13.33 2.05 -4.79
C ARG A 9 13.25 0.52 -4.67
N PHE A 10 13.05 -0.19 -5.78
CA PHE A 10 12.98 -1.66 -5.75
C PHE A 10 14.35 -2.31 -5.59
N ALA A 11 15.43 -1.72 -6.11
CA ALA A 11 16.79 -2.20 -5.87
C ALA A 11 17.14 -2.14 -4.36
N ILE A 12 16.81 -1.05 -3.68
CA ILE A 12 16.98 -0.91 -2.24
C ILE A 12 16.15 -1.96 -1.49
N GLN A 13 14.91 -2.20 -1.91
CA GLN A 13 14.07 -3.25 -1.35
C GLN A 13 14.75 -4.62 -1.44
N VAL A 14 15.33 -4.97 -2.59
CA VAL A 14 16.05 -6.23 -2.77
C VAL A 14 17.28 -6.29 -1.88
N ILE A 15 18.07 -5.22 -1.83
CA ILE A 15 19.29 -5.14 -0.99
C ILE A 15 18.96 -5.36 0.50
N ILE A 16 17.86 -4.81 0.98
CA ILE A 16 17.43 -4.95 2.38
C ILE A 16 16.83 -6.34 2.63
N LEU A 17 15.92 -6.79 1.77
CA LEU A 17 15.11 -7.98 2.07
C LEU A 17 15.76 -9.30 1.62
N ALA A 18 16.60 -9.31 0.59
CA ALA A 18 17.23 -10.55 0.13
C ALA A 18 18.12 -11.21 1.20
N PRO A 19 18.99 -10.49 1.94
CA PRO A 19 19.75 -11.08 3.04
C PRO A 19 18.85 -11.65 4.14
N MET A 20 17.76 -10.92 4.49
CA MET A 20 16.79 -11.37 5.49
C MET A 20 16.07 -12.64 5.04
N ALA A 21 15.64 -12.69 3.78
CA ALA A 21 14.95 -13.84 3.21
C ALA A 21 15.87 -15.09 3.12
N LEU A 22 17.17 -14.90 2.86
CA LEU A 22 18.17 -15.96 2.90
C LEU A 22 18.45 -16.44 4.33
N ALA A 23 18.49 -15.53 5.30
CA ALA A 23 18.73 -15.86 6.72
C ALA A 23 17.56 -16.65 7.34
N ILE A 24 16.31 -16.38 6.94
CA ILE A 24 15.15 -17.16 7.38
C ILE A 24 15.25 -18.62 6.89
N GLY A 25 15.97 -18.87 5.80
CA GLY A 25 16.14 -20.20 5.25
C GLY A 25 14.87 -20.79 4.63
N GLY A 26 14.79 -22.12 4.59
CA GLY A 26 13.67 -22.85 4.03
C GLY A 26 13.70 -22.94 2.50
N SER A 27 12.70 -23.62 1.94
CA SER A 27 12.61 -23.84 0.49
C SER A 27 12.34 -22.56 -0.29
N TRP A 28 13.04 -22.39 -1.40
CA TRP A 28 12.78 -21.36 -2.43
C TRP A 28 12.01 -21.94 -3.63
N HIS A 29 11.34 -23.09 -3.43
CA HIS A 29 10.50 -23.68 -4.45
C HIS A 29 9.13 -22.99 -4.44
N PHE A 30 8.94 -22.09 -5.39
CA PHE A 30 7.68 -21.40 -5.56
C PHE A 30 6.83 -22.10 -6.61
N SER A 31 5.54 -22.25 -6.36
CA SER A 31 4.60 -22.78 -7.34
C SER A 31 4.49 -21.82 -8.53
N GLY A 32 4.19 -22.35 -9.73
CA GLY A 32 3.95 -21.52 -10.91
C GLY A 32 2.81 -20.50 -10.67
N LYS A 33 1.79 -20.88 -9.88
CA LYS A 33 0.71 -19.98 -9.47
C LYS A 33 1.21 -18.80 -8.65
N PHE A 34 2.10 -19.03 -7.67
CA PHE A 34 2.72 -17.98 -6.88
C PHE A 34 3.52 -17.00 -7.75
N LEU A 35 4.35 -17.52 -8.65
CA LEU A 35 5.18 -16.68 -9.52
C LEU A 35 4.32 -15.83 -10.47
N THR A 36 3.27 -16.42 -11.06
CA THR A 36 2.34 -15.69 -11.92
C THR A 36 1.62 -14.59 -11.18
N LEU A 37 1.07 -14.88 -9.99
CA LEU A 37 0.38 -13.87 -9.18
C LEU A 37 1.33 -12.78 -8.69
N SER A 38 2.57 -13.13 -8.32
CA SER A 38 3.60 -12.16 -7.94
C SER A 38 4.01 -11.27 -9.12
N ALA A 39 4.09 -11.81 -10.34
CA ALA A 39 4.36 -11.02 -11.54
C ALA A 39 3.21 -10.05 -11.83
N ILE A 40 1.96 -10.52 -11.81
CA ILE A 40 0.78 -9.66 -11.98
C ILE A 40 0.76 -8.54 -10.92
N ARG A 41 0.99 -8.89 -9.66
CA ARG A 41 1.07 -7.95 -8.56
C ARG A 41 2.15 -6.89 -8.78
N THR A 42 3.33 -7.29 -9.26
CA THR A 42 4.45 -6.38 -9.54
C THR A 42 4.11 -5.42 -10.69
N VAL A 43 3.51 -5.93 -11.77
CA VAL A 43 3.05 -5.11 -12.89
C VAL A 43 1.99 -4.11 -12.44
N LEU A 44 1.00 -4.54 -11.67
CA LEU A 44 -0.03 -3.65 -11.11
C LEU A 44 0.59 -2.54 -10.27
N GLN A 45 1.57 -2.86 -9.42
CA GLN A 45 2.25 -1.87 -8.58
C GLN A 45 2.99 -0.82 -9.41
N ILE A 46 3.79 -1.26 -10.39
CA ILE A 46 4.53 -0.35 -11.27
C ILE A 46 3.57 0.51 -12.08
N THR A 47 2.52 -0.10 -12.66
CA THR A 47 1.51 0.61 -13.46
C THR A 47 0.74 1.62 -12.62
N GLY A 48 0.33 1.26 -11.41
CA GLY A 48 -0.36 2.18 -10.50
C GLY A 48 0.49 3.40 -10.15
N ILE A 49 1.78 3.20 -9.84
CA ILE A 49 2.72 4.31 -9.59
C ILE A 49 2.88 5.18 -10.84
N ALA A 50 3.03 4.58 -12.02
CA ALA A 50 3.20 5.31 -13.27
C ALA A 50 1.96 6.16 -13.60
N ILE A 51 0.76 5.60 -13.47
CA ILE A 51 -0.51 6.33 -13.71
C ILE A 51 -0.66 7.47 -12.69
N MET A 52 -0.31 7.25 -11.42
CA MET A 52 -0.38 8.30 -10.40
C MET A 52 0.52 9.49 -10.74
N VAL A 53 1.75 9.22 -11.19
CA VAL A 53 2.67 10.29 -11.61
C VAL A 53 2.13 11.06 -12.84
N VAL A 54 1.49 10.36 -13.78
CA VAL A 54 0.80 11.02 -14.89
C VAL A 54 -0.37 11.85 -14.39
N ALA A 55 -1.18 11.33 -13.46
CA ALA A 55 -2.30 12.07 -12.88
C ALA A 55 -1.86 13.39 -12.24
N LEU A 56 -0.73 13.37 -11.53
CA LEU A 56 -0.16 14.56 -10.87
C LEU A 56 0.37 15.64 -11.84
N GLN A 57 0.44 15.37 -13.15
CA GLN A 57 0.73 16.39 -14.15
C GLN A 57 -0.49 17.24 -14.50
N TYR A 58 -1.69 16.72 -14.23
CA TYR A 58 -2.97 17.34 -14.60
C TYR A 58 -3.80 17.74 -13.38
N LEU A 59 -3.53 17.16 -12.20
CA LEU A 59 -4.30 17.35 -10.99
C LEU A 59 -3.42 17.83 -9.84
N PRO A 60 -3.92 18.73 -8.99
CA PRO A 60 -3.31 19.02 -7.71
C PRO A 60 -3.16 17.73 -6.87
N LEU A 61 -2.07 17.65 -6.12
CA LEU A 61 -1.79 16.49 -5.28
C LEU A 61 -2.95 16.15 -4.33
N ALA A 62 -3.55 17.17 -3.73
CA ALA A 62 -4.66 17.02 -2.80
C ALA A 62 -5.87 16.34 -3.46
N ASP A 63 -6.25 16.76 -4.67
CA ASP A 63 -7.38 16.21 -5.41
C ASP A 63 -7.12 14.76 -5.84
N ALA A 64 -5.91 14.48 -6.36
CA ALA A 64 -5.51 13.13 -6.77
C ALA A 64 -5.51 12.17 -5.58
N VAL A 65 -4.95 12.57 -4.45
CA VAL A 65 -4.90 11.76 -3.21
C VAL A 65 -6.30 11.55 -2.65
N ALA A 66 -7.16 12.58 -2.62
CA ALA A 66 -8.55 12.46 -2.16
C ALA A 66 -9.33 11.39 -2.94
N ILE A 67 -9.15 11.34 -4.26
CA ILE A 67 -9.80 10.33 -5.11
C ILE A 67 -9.23 8.93 -4.81
N VAL A 68 -7.91 8.79 -4.64
CA VAL A 68 -7.29 7.50 -4.30
C VAL A 68 -7.79 6.95 -2.96
N PHE A 69 -8.16 7.80 -2.01
CA PHE A 69 -8.71 7.36 -0.72
C PHE A 69 -10.08 6.66 -0.80
N ILE A 70 -10.65 6.49 -2.00
CA ILE A 70 -11.72 5.51 -2.25
C ILE A 70 -11.22 4.06 -2.18
N LEU A 71 -9.89 3.84 -2.26
CA LEU A 71 -9.23 2.53 -2.22
C LEU A 71 -9.73 1.62 -1.10
N PRO A 72 -9.85 2.03 0.17
CA PRO A 72 -10.32 1.15 1.23
C PRO A 72 -11.74 0.62 1.00
N LEU A 73 -12.64 1.44 0.40
CA LEU A 73 -13.98 1.00 0.00
C LEU A 73 -13.92 -0.06 -1.10
N LEU A 74 -13.06 0.16 -2.11
CA LEU A 74 -12.85 -0.81 -3.20
C LEU A 74 -12.28 -2.14 -2.66
N VAL A 75 -11.35 -2.08 -1.71
CA VAL A 75 -10.76 -3.28 -1.08
C VAL A 75 -11.83 -4.09 -0.34
N ILE A 76 -12.72 -3.46 0.41
CA ILE A 76 -13.84 -4.14 1.06
C ILE A 76 -14.76 -4.80 0.03
N LEU A 77 -15.17 -4.06 -1.00
CA LEU A 77 -16.08 -4.56 -2.03
C LEU A 77 -15.47 -5.73 -2.81
N LEU A 78 -14.22 -5.61 -3.21
CA LEU A 78 -13.51 -6.67 -3.92
C LEU A 78 -13.20 -7.87 -3.00
N GLY A 79 -12.84 -7.64 -1.73
CA GLY A 79 -12.65 -8.69 -0.73
C GLY A 79 -13.90 -9.54 -0.54
N TRP A 80 -15.06 -8.89 -0.45
CA TRP A 80 -16.36 -9.56 -0.42
C TRP A 80 -16.64 -10.34 -1.72
N ALA A 81 -16.49 -9.68 -2.88
CA ALA A 81 -16.87 -10.26 -4.16
C ALA A 81 -15.93 -11.40 -4.61
N VAL A 82 -14.62 -11.26 -4.41
CA VAL A 82 -13.57 -12.16 -4.96
C VAL A 82 -13.10 -13.16 -3.92
N LEU A 83 -12.74 -12.70 -2.73
CA LEU A 83 -12.21 -13.57 -1.66
C LEU A 83 -13.32 -14.16 -0.79
N LYS A 84 -14.59 -13.75 -1.00
CA LYS A 84 -15.74 -14.14 -0.19
C LYS A 84 -15.53 -13.87 1.30
N GLU A 85 -14.80 -12.79 1.61
CA GLU A 85 -14.59 -12.36 2.99
C GLU A 85 -15.91 -11.91 3.61
N ASP A 86 -16.09 -12.23 4.87
CA ASP A 86 -17.26 -11.81 5.63
C ASP A 86 -17.14 -10.31 5.97
N VAL A 87 -17.97 -9.50 5.33
CA VAL A 87 -18.00 -8.05 5.49
C VAL A 87 -19.15 -7.66 6.37
N SER A 88 -18.84 -7.26 7.61
CA SER A 88 -19.87 -6.74 8.50
C SER A 88 -20.30 -5.33 8.10
N LYS A 89 -21.57 -5.00 8.34
CA LYS A 89 -22.13 -3.67 8.05
C LYS A 89 -21.37 -2.55 8.78
N GLU A 90 -20.87 -2.85 9.97
CA GLU A 90 -20.12 -1.93 10.81
C GLU A 90 -18.78 -1.56 10.16
N ARG A 91 -18.08 -2.53 9.55
CA ARG A 91 -16.82 -2.27 8.82
C ARG A 91 -17.04 -1.41 7.59
N LEU A 92 -18.11 -1.69 6.84
CA LEU A 92 -18.49 -0.88 5.69
C LEU A 92 -18.84 0.55 6.10
N LEU A 93 -19.65 0.70 7.16
CA LEU A 93 -20.02 2.02 7.69
C LEU A 93 -18.80 2.79 8.18
N ALA A 94 -17.91 2.15 8.94
CA ALA A 94 -16.66 2.77 9.38
C ALA A 94 -15.81 3.25 8.19
N CYS A 95 -15.74 2.46 7.12
CA CYS A 95 -15.00 2.83 5.92
C CYS A 95 -15.60 4.06 5.23
N VAL A 96 -16.94 4.13 5.11
CA VAL A 96 -17.65 5.31 4.57
C VAL A 96 -17.41 6.54 5.43
N VAL A 97 -17.53 6.41 6.75
CA VAL A 97 -17.28 7.51 7.70
C VAL A 97 -15.84 7.99 7.64
N GLY A 98 -14.87 7.06 7.59
CA GLY A 98 -13.44 7.39 7.43
C GLY A 98 -13.16 8.11 6.11
N PHE A 99 -13.80 7.70 5.01
CA PHE A 99 -13.70 8.36 3.72
C PHE A 99 -14.24 9.80 3.76
N ILE A 100 -15.40 10.02 4.37
CA ILE A 100 -15.96 11.36 4.57
C ILE A 100 -15.00 12.23 5.39
N GLY A 101 -14.47 11.70 6.51
CA GLY A 101 -13.47 12.40 7.30
C GLY A 101 -12.22 12.78 6.51
N THR A 102 -11.74 11.89 5.64
CA THR A 102 -10.62 12.15 4.74
C THR A 102 -10.91 13.30 3.78
N LEU A 103 -12.09 13.34 3.18
CA LEU A 103 -12.50 14.45 2.31
C LEU A 103 -12.55 15.79 3.05
N MET A 104 -12.96 15.79 4.32
CA MET A 104 -12.94 17.00 5.16
C MET A 104 -11.53 17.48 5.46
N VAL A 105 -10.53 16.58 5.57
CA VAL A 105 -9.13 16.94 5.79
C VAL A 105 -8.51 17.50 4.52
N ILE A 106 -8.66 16.79 3.41
CA ILE A 106 -8.00 17.11 2.13
C ILE A 106 -8.65 18.32 1.45
N GLN A 107 -9.98 18.50 1.62
CA GLN A 107 -10.77 19.59 1.03
C GLN A 107 -10.52 19.75 -0.48
N PRO A 108 -10.70 18.68 -1.28
CA PRO A 108 -10.37 18.71 -2.69
C PRO A 108 -11.23 19.71 -3.46
N SER A 109 -10.63 20.35 -4.46
CA SER A 109 -11.31 21.30 -5.34
C SER A 109 -11.79 20.59 -6.61
N PHE A 110 -12.90 19.89 -6.54
CA PHE A 110 -13.40 19.09 -7.68
C PHE A 110 -13.88 19.93 -8.89
N GLN A 111 -13.86 21.26 -8.81
CA GLN A 111 -14.38 22.12 -9.88
C GLN A 111 -13.59 22.04 -11.18
N GLU A 112 -12.29 21.73 -11.12
CA GLU A 112 -11.38 21.70 -12.27
C GLU A 112 -10.91 20.28 -12.66
N VAL A 113 -11.33 19.25 -11.93
CA VAL A 113 -10.77 17.90 -12.05
C VAL A 113 -11.15 17.18 -13.34
N GLY A 114 -12.35 17.39 -13.86
CA GLY A 114 -12.82 16.89 -15.15
C GLY A 114 -12.53 15.40 -15.40
N PHE A 115 -12.23 15.04 -16.66
CA PHE A 115 -11.94 13.66 -17.08
C PHE A 115 -10.67 13.08 -16.43
N TYR A 116 -9.71 13.94 -16.03
CA TYR A 116 -8.46 13.49 -15.41
C TYR A 116 -8.66 12.81 -14.04
N ALA A 117 -9.82 13.01 -13.38
CA ALA A 117 -10.22 12.27 -12.16
C ALA A 117 -10.23 10.75 -12.34
N LEU A 118 -10.42 10.27 -13.56
CA LEU A 118 -10.41 8.82 -13.85
C LEU A 118 -9.02 8.19 -13.64
N LEU A 119 -7.93 8.96 -13.74
CA LEU A 119 -6.58 8.43 -13.53
C LEU A 119 -6.37 7.99 -12.07
N PRO A 120 -6.55 8.81 -11.03
CA PRO A 120 -6.42 8.37 -9.65
C PRO A 120 -7.48 7.36 -9.24
N LEU A 121 -8.68 7.38 -9.83
CA LEU A 121 -9.68 6.33 -9.62
C LEU A 121 -9.19 4.97 -10.15
N LEU A 122 -8.56 4.95 -11.34
CA LEU A 122 -7.94 3.75 -11.89
C LEU A 122 -6.77 3.28 -11.01
N VAL A 123 -5.98 4.20 -10.46
CA VAL A 123 -4.93 3.88 -9.48
C VAL A 123 -5.52 3.18 -8.27
N ALA A 124 -6.60 3.72 -7.68
CA ALA A 124 -7.27 3.10 -6.54
C ALA A 124 -7.75 1.67 -6.86
N PHE A 125 -8.32 1.45 -8.04
CA PHE A 125 -8.78 0.14 -8.48
C PHE A 125 -7.61 -0.85 -8.66
N ILE A 126 -6.53 -0.41 -9.30
CA ILE A 126 -5.30 -1.20 -9.48
C ILE A 126 -4.71 -1.61 -8.12
N PHE A 127 -4.61 -0.66 -7.19
CA PHE A 127 -4.09 -0.97 -5.85
C PHE A 127 -5.04 -1.83 -5.02
N ALA A 128 -6.34 -1.74 -5.22
CA ALA A 128 -7.29 -2.65 -4.58
C ALA A 128 -7.05 -4.10 -5.04
N ILE A 129 -6.88 -4.34 -6.35
CA ILE A 129 -6.53 -5.67 -6.87
C ILE A 129 -5.15 -6.12 -6.36
N PHE A 130 -4.16 -5.21 -6.33
CA PHE A 130 -2.84 -5.49 -5.77
C PHE A 130 -2.93 -5.96 -4.31
N MET A 131 -3.76 -5.32 -3.47
CA MET A 131 -3.96 -5.71 -2.08
C MET A 131 -4.62 -7.09 -1.96
N LEU A 132 -5.62 -7.39 -2.79
CA LEU A 132 -6.27 -8.70 -2.80
C LEU A 132 -5.31 -9.81 -3.19
N ILE A 133 -4.53 -9.61 -4.25
CA ILE A 133 -3.50 -10.60 -4.66
C ILE A 133 -2.47 -10.76 -3.55
N THR A 134 -2.04 -9.66 -2.93
CA THR A 134 -1.13 -9.70 -1.77
C THR A 134 -1.70 -10.55 -0.65
N ARG A 135 -2.96 -10.29 -0.25
CA ARG A 135 -3.67 -11.09 0.76
C ARG A 135 -3.69 -12.56 0.40
N PHE A 136 -4.01 -12.88 -0.85
CA PHE A 136 -4.09 -14.27 -1.32
C PHE A 136 -2.75 -14.99 -1.24
N ILE A 137 -1.67 -14.40 -1.76
CA ILE A 137 -0.35 -15.08 -1.81
C ILE A 137 0.34 -15.17 -0.45
N THR A 138 0.02 -14.28 0.49
CA THR A 138 0.62 -14.28 1.84
C THR A 138 -0.04 -15.27 2.80
N GLN A 139 -1.14 -15.94 2.40
CA GLN A 139 -1.73 -17.01 3.20
C GLN A 139 -0.85 -18.26 3.26
N GLU A 140 -0.10 -18.53 2.19
CA GLU A 140 0.68 -19.76 2.02
C GLU A 140 2.20 -19.48 1.96
N ASN A 141 2.60 -18.22 1.91
CA ASN A 141 4.01 -17.85 1.70
C ASN A 141 4.48 -16.83 2.71
N ASP A 142 5.74 -16.94 3.10
CA ASP A 142 6.40 -16.00 3.98
C ASP A 142 6.45 -14.58 3.38
N VAL A 143 6.09 -13.59 4.20
CA VAL A 143 5.94 -12.18 3.77
C VAL A 143 7.25 -11.59 3.25
N ILE A 144 8.37 -11.92 3.89
CA ILE A 144 9.70 -11.40 3.48
C ILE A 144 10.09 -11.99 2.13
N LYS A 145 9.83 -13.29 1.91
CA LYS A 145 10.06 -13.95 0.61
C LYS A 145 9.18 -13.35 -0.48
N VAL A 146 7.88 -13.16 -0.19
CA VAL A 146 6.94 -12.51 -1.13
C VAL A 146 7.44 -11.13 -1.55
N GLN A 147 7.88 -10.31 -0.60
CA GLN A 147 8.37 -8.97 -0.89
C GLN A 147 9.74 -8.97 -1.60
N THR A 148 10.61 -9.93 -1.29
CA THR A 148 11.88 -10.11 -2.00
C THR A 148 11.64 -10.46 -3.46
N VAL A 149 10.78 -11.44 -3.73
CA VAL A 149 10.40 -11.83 -5.10
C VAL A 149 9.79 -10.65 -5.86
N ASN A 150 8.91 -9.89 -5.23
CA ASN A 150 8.33 -8.68 -5.82
C ASN A 150 9.41 -7.66 -6.21
N GLY A 151 10.37 -7.39 -5.32
CA GLY A 151 11.48 -6.47 -5.59
C GLY A 151 12.35 -6.94 -6.76
N VAL A 152 12.72 -8.22 -6.77
CA VAL A 152 13.51 -8.82 -7.86
C VAL A 152 12.76 -8.74 -9.20
N MET A 153 11.47 -9.12 -9.23
CA MET A 153 10.65 -9.02 -10.43
C MET A 153 10.54 -7.58 -10.94
N ALA A 154 10.36 -6.61 -10.05
CA ALA A 154 10.29 -5.20 -10.44
C ALA A 154 11.60 -4.71 -11.05
N VAL A 155 12.75 -5.05 -10.44
CA VAL A 155 14.07 -4.72 -10.98
C VAL A 155 14.26 -5.34 -12.37
N VAL A 156 13.93 -6.63 -12.52
CA VAL A 156 14.07 -7.35 -13.81
C VAL A 156 13.15 -6.76 -14.89
N LEU A 157 11.93 -6.33 -14.52
CA LEU A 157 10.99 -5.72 -15.48
C LEU A 157 11.42 -4.31 -15.91
N ILE A 158 11.99 -3.52 -15.00
CA ILE A 158 12.33 -2.11 -15.28
C ILE A 158 13.72 -1.98 -15.91
N ALA A 159 14.69 -2.84 -15.53
CA ALA A 159 16.06 -2.74 -16.01
C ALA A 159 16.20 -2.73 -17.55
N PRO A 160 15.51 -3.58 -18.32
CA PRO A 160 15.59 -3.54 -19.79
C PRO A 160 15.15 -2.19 -20.38
N ALA A 161 14.05 -1.61 -19.84
CA ALA A 161 13.57 -0.31 -20.30
C ALA A 161 14.61 0.79 -20.03
N LEU A 162 15.25 0.79 -18.86
CA LEU A 162 16.33 1.72 -18.53
C LEU A 162 17.56 1.56 -19.40
N LEU A 163 17.90 0.31 -19.79
CA LEU A 163 19.05 0.05 -20.67
C LEU A 163 18.77 0.46 -22.13
N ILE A 164 17.54 0.25 -22.61
CA ILE A 164 17.13 0.60 -23.98
C ILE A 164 17.04 2.11 -24.15
N PHE A 165 16.51 2.82 -23.17
CA PHE A 165 16.26 4.26 -23.23
C PHE A 165 17.32 5.12 -22.50
N LYS A 166 18.50 4.56 -22.24
CA LYS A 166 19.61 5.23 -21.53
C LYS A 166 20.07 6.53 -22.21
N ASP A 167 19.84 6.68 -23.52
CA ASP A 167 20.32 7.80 -24.32
C ASP A 167 19.44 9.07 -24.16
N GLY A 168 18.53 9.08 -23.18
CA GLY A 168 17.65 10.23 -22.92
C GLY A 168 16.54 10.42 -23.96
N SER A 169 16.36 9.47 -24.88
CA SER A 169 15.29 9.50 -25.90
C SER A 169 13.89 9.54 -25.27
N VAL A 170 13.74 9.02 -24.07
CA VAL A 170 12.51 9.07 -23.26
C VAL A 170 12.84 9.70 -21.90
N PRO A 171 12.38 10.96 -21.64
CA PRO A 171 12.68 11.66 -20.38
C PRO A 171 12.29 10.90 -19.10
N LEU A 172 11.34 9.97 -19.23
CA LEU A 172 10.87 9.13 -18.14
C LEU A 172 11.96 8.19 -17.58
N PHE A 173 12.93 7.79 -18.43
CA PHE A 173 13.99 6.81 -18.08
C PHE A 173 15.39 7.44 -17.99
N ASP A 174 15.50 8.75 -18.02
CA ASP A 174 16.78 9.47 -18.00
C ASP A 174 17.37 9.50 -16.57
N PHE A 175 18.54 8.89 -16.38
CA PHE A 175 19.30 8.92 -15.12
C PHE A 175 19.99 10.26 -14.85
N SER A 176 20.24 11.09 -15.86
CA SER A 176 20.99 12.35 -15.70
C SER A 176 20.29 13.34 -14.76
N THR A 177 19.01 13.15 -14.55
CA THR A 177 18.19 13.99 -13.65
C THR A 177 18.43 13.73 -12.16
N ILE A 178 19.17 12.67 -11.81
CA ILE A 178 19.48 12.29 -10.42
C ILE A 178 20.85 12.86 -10.06
N GLY A 179 20.85 14.02 -9.41
CA GLY A 179 22.07 14.61 -8.85
C GLY A 179 22.60 13.81 -7.64
N SER A 180 23.91 13.88 -7.43
CA SER A 180 24.56 13.25 -6.26
C SER A 180 24.06 13.75 -4.92
N ASP A 181 23.55 14.99 -4.87
CA ASP A 181 22.92 15.63 -3.73
C ASP A 181 21.62 14.93 -3.26
N LYS A 182 20.97 14.19 -4.17
CA LYS A 182 19.69 13.50 -3.91
C LYS A 182 19.84 12.02 -3.50
N ILE A 183 21.06 11.49 -3.49
CA ILE A 183 21.30 10.06 -3.18
C ILE A 183 20.78 9.69 -1.79
N PHE A 184 21.05 10.52 -0.77
CA PHE A 184 20.55 10.27 0.58
C PHE A 184 19.01 10.24 0.62
N LEU A 185 18.34 11.15 -0.08
CA LEU A 185 16.89 11.20 -0.17
C LEU A 185 16.32 9.94 -0.84
N LEU A 186 16.96 9.48 -1.91
CA LEU A 186 16.55 8.26 -2.63
C LEU A 186 16.71 7.00 -1.78
N ILE A 187 17.82 6.88 -1.04
CA ILE A 187 18.05 5.76 -0.12
C ILE A 187 17.00 5.79 0.99
N SER A 188 16.75 6.95 1.59
CA SER A 188 15.73 7.11 2.63
C SER A 188 14.34 6.74 2.11
N PHE A 189 13.95 7.25 0.94
CA PHE A 189 12.69 6.94 0.29
C PHE A 189 12.51 5.44 0.01
N GLY A 190 13.56 4.81 -0.55
CA GLY A 190 13.55 3.37 -0.83
C GLY A 190 13.45 2.53 0.44
N SER A 191 14.19 2.90 1.49
CA SER A 191 14.20 2.19 2.76
C SER A 191 12.85 2.32 3.49
N VAL A 192 12.35 3.54 3.66
CA VAL A 192 11.04 3.79 4.30
C VAL A 192 9.92 3.10 3.52
N GLY A 193 9.94 3.21 2.18
CA GLY A 193 8.97 2.54 1.32
C GLY A 193 9.02 1.00 1.41
N THR A 194 10.22 0.43 1.62
CA THR A 194 10.39 -1.02 1.84
C THR A 194 9.74 -1.46 3.14
N PHE A 195 10.04 -0.78 4.25
CA PHE A 195 9.47 -1.11 5.56
C PHE A 195 7.96 -0.87 5.61
N ALA A 196 7.46 0.21 5.00
CA ALA A 196 6.03 0.49 4.90
C ALA A 196 5.29 -0.63 4.15
N LEU A 197 5.80 -1.03 2.97
CA LEU A 197 5.20 -2.09 2.18
C LEU A 197 5.31 -3.47 2.86
N LEU A 198 6.40 -3.74 3.57
CA LEU A 198 6.57 -4.94 4.37
C LEU A 198 5.53 -5.00 5.49
N SER A 199 5.37 -3.92 6.26
CA SER A 199 4.39 -3.82 7.35
C SER A 199 2.95 -3.97 6.85
N MET A 200 2.62 -3.33 5.73
CA MET A 200 1.32 -3.49 5.07
C MET A 200 1.06 -4.94 4.64
N THR A 201 2.07 -5.59 4.06
CA THR A 201 1.96 -6.99 3.63
C THR A 201 1.82 -7.93 4.82
N TRP A 202 2.52 -7.65 5.92
CA TRP A 202 2.34 -8.37 7.18
C TRP A 202 0.92 -8.21 7.73
N SER A 203 0.39 -6.99 7.74
CA SER A 203 -0.99 -6.75 8.16
C SER A 203 -1.98 -7.60 7.35
N LEU A 204 -1.82 -7.63 6.03
CA LEU A 204 -2.67 -8.41 5.12
C LEU A 204 -2.47 -9.93 5.27
N SER A 205 -1.35 -10.42 5.80
CA SER A 205 -1.16 -11.85 6.08
C SER A 205 -1.97 -12.33 7.29
N TYR A 206 -2.15 -11.46 8.29
CA TYR A 206 -2.88 -11.81 9.52
C TYR A 206 -4.35 -11.41 9.50
N LEU A 207 -4.69 -10.28 8.90
CA LEU A 207 -6.03 -9.70 8.94
C LEU A 207 -6.75 -9.80 7.59
N PRO A 208 -8.07 -10.04 7.58
CA PRO A 208 -8.88 -9.89 6.37
C PRO A 208 -8.77 -8.49 5.76
N SER A 209 -8.89 -8.41 4.44
CA SER A 209 -8.85 -7.13 3.72
C SER A 209 -9.92 -6.16 4.21
N ALA A 210 -11.10 -6.69 4.55
CA ALA A 210 -12.21 -5.91 5.10
C ALA A 210 -11.91 -5.28 6.48
N THR A 211 -11.00 -5.85 7.28
CA THR A 211 -10.54 -5.28 8.55
C THR A 211 -9.43 -4.26 8.32
N THR A 212 -8.51 -4.54 7.41
CA THR A 212 -7.35 -3.69 7.13
C THR A 212 -7.75 -2.39 6.44
N ALA A 213 -8.80 -2.43 5.60
CA ALA A 213 -9.21 -1.28 4.79
C ALA A 213 -9.54 -0.02 5.60
N PRO A 214 -10.42 -0.03 6.63
CA PRO A 214 -10.70 1.17 7.41
C PRO A 214 -9.50 1.70 8.20
N LEU A 215 -8.54 0.82 8.55
CA LEU A 215 -7.32 1.23 9.28
C LEU A 215 -6.41 2.12 8.41
N GLN A 216 -6.52 2.06 7.10
CA GLN A 216 -5.74 2.92 6.20
C GLN A 216 -6.06 4.40 6.39
N TYR A 217 -7.27 4.74 6.83
CA TYR A 217 -7.61 6.13 7.13
C TYR A 217 -6.84 6.71 8.31
N LEU A 218 -6.21 5.88 9.17
CA LEU A 218 -5.31 6.35 10.23
C LEU A 218 -4.01 7.00 9.69
N GLU A 219 -3.72 6.82 8.41
CA GLU A 219 -2.63 7.53 7.73
C GLU A 219 -2.86 9.04 7.78
N ILE A 220 -4.09 9.51 7.61
CA ILE A 220 -4.42 10.94 7.56
C ILE A 220 -4.02 11.71 8.83
N PRO A 221 -4.41 11.28 10.05
CA PRO A 221 -3.94 11.92 11.28
C PRO A 221 -2.43 11.94 11.42
N ILE A 222 -1.77 10.84 11.04
CA ILE A 222 -0.31 10.70 11.13
C ILE A 222 0.38 11.67 10.17
N VAL A 223 -0.07 11.73 8.91
CA VAL A 223 0.47 12.66 7.90
C VAL A 223 0.24 14.11 8.34
N THR A 224 -0.93 14.43 8.88
CA THR A 224 -1.22 15.78 9.39
C THR A 224 -0.33 16.15 10.56
N LEU A 225 -0.07 15.21 11.48
CA LEU A 225 0.86 15.43 12.59
C LEU A 225 2.27 15.76 12.09
N PHE A 226 2.77 15.01 11.11
CA PHE A 226 4.07 15.31 10.51
C PHE A 226 4.07 16.63 9.72
N GLY A 227 3.00 16.96 9.02
CA GLY A 227 2.83 18.25 8.36
C GLY A 227 2.94 19.41 9.35
N TRP A 228 2.29 19.29 10.50
CA TRP A 228 2.41 20.29 11.57
C TRP A 228 3.82 20.35 12.17
N LEU A 229 4.42 19.21 12.50
CA LEU A 229 5.76 19.17 13.13
C LEU A 229 6.89 19.67 12.21
N LEU A 230 6.83 19.35 10.91
CA LEU A 230 7.92 19.64 9.97
C LEU A 230 7.73 20.98 9.24
N PHE A 231 6.48 21.35 8.95
CA PHE A 231 6.15 22.54 8.15
C PHE A 231 5.41 23.62 8.93
N SER A 232 5.06 23.34 10.22
CA SER A 232 4.26 24.25 11.06
C SER A 232 2.88 24.59 10.48
N GLU A 233 2.35 23.70 9.62
CA GLU A 233 1.04 23.84 9.01
C GLU A 233 -0.05 23.32 9.95
N LEU A 234 -0.78 24.24 10.59
CA LEU A 234 -1.90 23.87 11.45
C LEU A 234 -3.15 23.58 10.60
N PRO A 235 -3.85 22.46 10.84
CA PRO A 235 -5.09 22.16 10.15
C PRO A 235 -6.17 23.20 10.51
N ASN A 236 -6.96 23.59 9.51
CA ASN A 236 -8.11 24.46 9.74
C ASN A 236 -9.21 23.70 10.54
N PRO A 237 -10.25 24.37 11.05
CA PRO A 237 -11.28 23.73 11.89
C PRO A 237 -11.99 22.55 11.18
N LEU A 238 -12.23 22.64 9.88
CA LEU A 238 -12.86 21.56 9.11
C LEU A 238 -11.94 20.35 8.98
N ALA A 239 -10.65 20.57 8.70
CA ALA A 239 -9.65 19.52 8.67
C ALA A 239 -9.48 18.86 10.05
N SER A 240 -9.48 19.66 11.13
CA SER A 240 -9.41 19.14 12.51
C SER A 240 -10.59 18.23 12.83
N ALA A 241 -11.81 18.59 12.43
CA ALA A 241 -12.97 17.73 12.58
C ALA A 241 -12.84 16.44 11.75
N GLY A 242 -12.34 16.53 10.51
CA GLY A 242 -12.06 15.37 9.65
C GLY A 242 -11.04 14.42 10.28
N ILE A 243 -9.97 14.92 10.89
CA ILE A 243 -8.96 14.13 11.61
C ILE A 243 -9.61 13.32 12.74
N VAL A 244 -10.44 13.94 13.56
CA VAL A 244 -11.15 13.26 14.65
C VAL A 244 -12.06 12.15 14.11
N ILE A 245 -12.78 12.40 13.01
CA ILE A 245 -13.67 11.43 12.37
C ILE A 245 -12.87 10.24 11.81
N THR A 246 -11.77 10.47 11.11
CA THR A 246 -10.93 9.39 10.57
C THR A 246 -10.30 8.55 11.68
N MET A 247 -9.81 9.18 12.74
CA MET A 247 -9.29 8.49 13.92
C MET A 247 -10.36 7.63 14.59
N ALA A 248 -11.53 8.19 14.85
CA ALA A 248 -12.63 7.46 15.47
C ALA A 248 -13.07 6.25 14.64
N SER A 249 -13.14 6.41 13.31
CA SER A 249 -13.47 5.32 12.38
C SER A 249 -12.44 4.17 12.45
N GLY A 250 -11.15 4.48 12.33
CA GLY A 250 -10.08 3.48 12.38
C GLY A 250 -9.99 2.76 13.73
N LEU A 251 -10.03 3.53 14.82
CA LEU A 251 -9.98 2.99 16.19
C LEU A 251 -11.21 2.13 16.51
N TYR A 252 -12.40 2.53 16.06
CA TYR A 252 -13.61 1.72 16.23
C TYR A 252 -13.45 0.32 15.65
N VAL A 253 -12.94 0.20 14.43
CA VAL A 253 -12.70 -1.11 13.79
C VAL A 253 -11.65 -1.91 14.55
N MET A 254 -10.58 -1.26 15.02
CA MET A 254 -9.54 -1.91 15.80
C MET A 254 -10.08 -2.49 17.11
N PHE A 255 -10.85 -1.72 17.87
CA PHE A 255 -11.47 -2.20 19.13
C PHE A 255 -12.49 -3.31 18.89
N GLN A 256 -13.29 -3.20 17.83
CA GLN A 256 -14.26 -4.24 17.46
C GLN A 256 -13.55 -5.57 17.14
N GLU A 257 -12.42 -5.53 16.44
CA GLU A 257 -11.66 -6.72 16.10
C GLU A 257 -11.01 -7.36 17.33
N GLN A 258 -10.46 -6.54 18.23
CA GLN A 258 -9.93 -7.01 19.51
C GLN A 258 -11.02 -7.69 20.36
N ALA A 259 -12.21 -7.10 20.43
CA ALA A 259 -13.33 -7.67 21.17
C ALA A 259 -13.77 -9.03 20.58
N LYS A 260 -13.81 -9.16 19.24
CA LYS A 260 -14.14 -10.43 18.59
C LYS A 260 -13.07 -11.50 18.84
N THR A 261 -11.81 -11.11 18.84
CA THR A 261 -10.68 -12.03 19.10
C THR A 261 -10.68 -12.49 20.55
N ALA A 262 -10.98 -11.61 21.50
CA ALA A 262 -11.09 -11.96 22.92
C ALA A 262 -12.27 -12.91 23.23
N GLN A 263 -13.32 -12.87 22.42
CA GLN A 263 -14.51 -13.72 22.57
C GLN A 263 -14.39 -15.10 21.89
N ARG A 264 -13.34 -15.35 21.09
CA ARG A 264 -13.08 -16.69 20.54
C ARG A 264 -12.67 -17.62 21.67
N PRO A 265 -13.47 -18.70 22.00
CA PRO A 265 -13.10 -19.59 23.07
C PRO A 265 -11.76 -20.24 22.83
N ALA A 266 -11.05 -20.59 23.91
CA ALA A 266 -9.72 -21.25 23.90
C ALA A 266 -9.69 -22.61 23.15
N LEU A 267 -10.83 -23.12 22.72
CA LEU A 267 -11.02 -24.35 21.95
C LEU A 267 -10.51 -24.33 20.50
N GLN A 268 -10.03 -23.18 19.98
CA GLN A 268 -9.44 -23.07 18.65
C GLN A 268 -7.96 -22.65 18.66
N ARG A 269 -7.24 -22.89 19.75
CA ARG A 269 -5.77 -22.86 19.68
C ARG A 269 -5.34 -24.02 18.77
N PRO A 270 -4.57 -23.78 17.69
CA PRO A 270 -4.05 -24.86 16.87
C PRO A 270 -3.22 -25.76 17.78
N ALA A 271 -3.32 -27.09 17.55
CA ALA A 271 -2.65 -28.15 18.33
C ALA A 271 -1.11 -28.07 18.36
N GLN A 272 -0.52 -26.99 17.92
CA GLN A 272 0.91 -26.71 17.97
C GLN A 272 1.43 -26.43 19.38
N ASP A 273 0.58 -26.01 20.33
CA ASP A 273 0.99 -25.78 21.73
C ASP A 273 0.98 -27.05 22.58
N VAL A 274 0.45 -28.16 22.07
CA VAL A 274 0.38 -29.44 22.82
C VAL A 274 1.65 -30.29 22.60
N ILE A 275 2.36 -30.09 21.48
CA ILE A 275 3.58 -30.84 21.14
C ILE A 275 4.84 -30.26 21.83
N ALA A 276 4.75 -29.05 22.36
CA ALA A 276 5.88 -28.41 23.07
C ALA A 276 5.89 -28.70 24.60
N ALA A 277 4.95 -29.47 25.09
CA ALA A 277 4.81 -29.79 26.53
C ALA A 277 5.03 -31.27 26.86
N GLU A 278 5.40 -32.13 25.89
CA GLU A 278 5.95 -33.48 26.06
C GLU A 278 7.43 -33.52 25.64
#